data_903370abf6ff7ff1feb0d03406e04b0e
#
_entry.id   903370abf6ff7ff1feb0d03406e04b0e
#
_cell.length_a   1.000
_cell.length_b   1.000
_cell.length_c   1.000
_cell.angle_alpha   90.00
_cell.angle_beta   90.00
_cell.angle_gamma   90.00
#
_symmetry.space_group_name_H-M   'P 1'
#
loop_
_entity.id
_entity.type
_entity.pdbx_description
1 polymer ?
#
loop_
_entity_poly.entity_id
_entity_poly.type
_entity_poly.pdbx_seq_one_letter_code
_entity_poly.pdbx_strand_id
1 'polypeptide(L)'
;MYPPGVHPRVRPRCRNPGGYTTRPYSDNTVLRIIIKFFILKVERLTIIKVGGKIVEEPDTLRQLLDDFASMPGLKALVHGGGRSATRIAARLGIESRMVGGRRITDAETLKVVTMVYGGLVNKTVVAGLQARGVNAIGLTGADMNVIRSVKRPVRDIDYGYVGDVEKVDGKTLAHLIRSGVVPVMAPLTHDGCGQMLNTNADTIAGETAKALAPHFDVTLVYCFEKSGVLRDENDDASVIPVITPALFREYVAEGIIQGGMIPKLENSFSAINAGVSQVVITSASAIGKAAGTVIRLE
;
A
#
# COMPACT_ATOMS: atom_id res chain seq x y z
N MET A 1 73.45 -13.63 37.55
CA MET A 1 74.00 -14.98 37.83
C MET A 1 73.03 -15.99 37.27
N TYR A 2 73.45 -16.67 36.21
CA TYR A 2 72.77 -17.82 35.69
C TYR A 2 73.41 -19.10 36.18
N PRO A 3 72.64 -20.17 36.51
CA PRO A 3 73.16 -21.54 36.56
C PRO A 3 72.88 -22.30 35.29
N PRO A 4 73.72 -23.31 34.97
CA PRO A 4 73.81 -23.94 33.65
C PRO A 4 73.02 -25.25 33.51
N GLY A 5 72.67 -25.55 32.26
CA GLY A 5 72.71 -26.86 31.68
C GLY A 5 71.55 -27.85 31.93
N VAL A 6 70.69 -28.05 30.87
CA VAL A 6 70.06 -29.36 30.70
C VAL A 6 70.06 -29.69 29.20
N HIS A 7 70.57 -30.88 28.86
CA HIS A 7 70.68 -31.49 27.54
C HIS A 7 69.33 -31.84 26.91
N PRO A 8 69.24 -31.90 25.55
CA PRO A 8 68.00 -32.21 24.88
C PRO A 8 67.71 -33.74 24.87
N ARG A 9 66.53 -34.11 25.32
CA ARG A 9 66.04 -35.48 25.17
C ARG A 9 65.41 -35.67 23.76
N VAL A 10 65.90 -36.69 23.07
CA VAL A 10 65.39 -37.20 21.82
C VAL A 10 63.96 -37.73 22.01
N ARG A 11 63.02 -37.31 21.22
CA ARG A 11 61.64 -37.85 21.18
C ARG A 11 61.56 -38.99 20.18
N PRO A 12 60.85 -40.08 20.50
CA PRO A 12 60.65 -41.18 19.58
C PRO A 12 59.61 -40.84 18.53
N ARG A 13 59.81 -41.31 17.29
CA ARG A 13 58.86 -41.22 16.15
C ARG A 13 57.65 -42.06 16.44
N CYS A 14 56.48 -41.44 16.56
CA CYS A 14 55.18 -42.14 16.47
C CYS A 14 54.86 -42.43 15.01
N ARG A 15 54.62 -43.67 14.69
CA ARG A 15 54.08 -44.16 13.42
C ARG A 15 52.62 -43.74 13.31
N ASN A 16 52.27 -43.24 12.18
CA ASN A 16 50.90 -42.91 11.80
C ASN A 16 50.22 -44.18 11.25
N PRO A 17 49.11 -44.65 11.84
CA PRO A 17 48.26 -45.66 11.22
C PRO A 17 46.92 -45.03 10.85
N GLY A 18 46.53 -45.14 9.62
CA GLY A 18 45.13 -45.01 9.22
C GLY A 18 44.86 -43.82 8.32
N GLY A 19 44.85 -44.08 7.02
CA GLY A 19 44.33 -43.19 6.03
C GLY A 19 42.81 -42.99 6.21
N TYR A 20 42.40 -41.78 6.61
CA TYR A 20 41.04 -41.34 6.49
C TYR A 20 40.85 -40.81 5.08
N THR A 21 40.16 -41.58 4.23
CA THR A 21 39.62 -41.09 2.97
C THR A 21 38.51 -40.10 3.29
N THR A 22 38.79 -38.84 3.22
CA THR A 22 37.77 -37.78 3.22
C THR A 22 36.98 -37.91 1.92
N ARG A 23 35.76 -38.50 2.00
CA ARG A 23 34.79 -38.35 0.90
C ARG A 23 34.47 -36.88 0.75
N PRO A 24 34.46 -36.34 -0.46
CA PRO A 24 33.99 -34.96 -0.67
C PRO A 24 32.52 -34.94 -0.29
N TYR A 25 32.18 -34.21 0.75
CA TYR A 25 30.81 -33.88 1.10
C TYR A 25 30.26 -33.11 -0.10
N SER A 26 29.29 -33.70 -0.81
CA SER A 26 28.66 -33.00 -1.93
C SER A 26 27.88 -31.81 -1.39
N ASP A 27 28.41 -30.64 -1.62
CA ASP A 27 27.90 -29.31 -1.19
C ASP A 27 26.46 -29.02 -1.63
N ASN A 28 25.90 -29.88 -2.49
CA ASN A 28 24.55 -29.72 -3.04
C ASN A 28 23.42 -29.92 -2.01
N THR A 29 23.62 -30.62 -0.89
CA THR A 29 22.56 -30.87 0.09
C THR A 29 22.40 -29.64 1.01
N VAL A 30 23.52 -29.06 1.44
CA VAL A 30 23.51 -27.84 2.27
C VAL A 30 23.01 -26.67 1.43
N LEU A 31 23.46 -26.54 0.17
CA LEU A 31 22.97 -25.54 -0.76
C LEU A 31 21.48 -25.72 -1.08
N ARG A 32 20.98 -26.94 -1.24
CA ARG A 32 19.54 -27.25 -1.41
C ARG A 32 18.73 -26.95 -0.17
N ILE A 33 19.26 -27.19 1.04
CA ILE A 33 18.61 -26.83 2.30
C ILE A 33 18.60 -25.31 2.46
N ILE A 34 19.70 -24.61 2.17
CA ILE A 34 19.79 -23.15 2.20
C ILE A 34 18.84 -22.55 1.15
N ILE A 35 18.81 -23.07 -0.07
CA ILE A 35 17.87 -22.60 -1.11
C ILE A 35 16.42 -22.91 -0.72
N LYS A 36 16.14 -24.05 -0.09
CA LYS A 36 14.80 -24.38 0.44
C LYS A 36 14.38 -23.52 1.63
N PHE A 37 15.32 -23.08 2.45
CA PHE A 37 15.08 -22.07 3.51
C PHE A 37 15.01 -20.64 2.97
N PHE A 38 15.66 -20.35 1.83
CA PHE A 38 15.64 -19.01 1.17
C PHE A 38 14.54 -18.84 0.12
N ILE A 39 13.78 -19.87 -0.24
CA ILE A 39 12.46 -19.68 -0.83
C ILE A 39 11.52 -19.32 0.34
N LEU A 40 11.80 -18.21 0.99
CA LEU A 40 10.84 -17.49 1.81
C LEU A 40 9.63 -17.26 0.91
N LYS A 41 8.56 -18.00 1.17
CA LYS A 41 7.25 -17.77 0.54
C LYS A 41 6.95 -16.30 0.76
N VAL A 42 7.10 -15.50 -0.28
CA VAL A 42 6.86 -14.05 -0.19
C VAL A 42 5.43 -13.89 0.32
N GLU A 43 5.27 -13.26 1.47
CA GLU A 43 3.96 -13.07 2.10
C GLU A 43 3.11 -12.17 1.20
N ARG A 44 1.89 -12.58 0.91
CA ARG A 44 0.96 -11.79 0.10
C ARG A 44 0.30 -10.73 0.95
N LEU A 45 0.27 -9.50 0.43
CA LEU A 45 -0.39 -8.36 1.05
C LEU A 45 -1.40 -7.75 0.07
N THR A 46 -2.64 -7.59 0.50
CA THR A 46 -3.65 -6.87 -0.26
C THR A 46 -3.88 -5.49 0.33
N ILE A 47 -3.63 -4.44 -0.44
CA ILE A 47 -3.93 -3.06 -0.07
C ILE A 47 -5.20 -2.65 -0.80
N ILE A 48 -6.24 -2.27 -0.06
CA ILE A 48 -7.52 -1.88 -0.62
C ILE A 48 -7.74 -0.38 -0.43
N LYS A 49 -7.90 0.33 -1.53
CA LYS A 49 -8.33 1.73 -1.50
C LYS A 49 -9.82 1.83 -1.79
N VAL A 50 -10.55 2.47 -0.90
CA VAL A 50 -11.99 2.68 -1.04
C VAL A 50 -12.33 4.16 -1.22
N GLY A 51 -13.30 4.43 -2.10
CA GLY A 51 -13.80 5.78 -2.37
C GLY A 51 -14.61 6.35 -1.19
N GLY A 52 -14.73 7.68 -1.14
CA GLY A 52 -15.48 8.37 -0.09
C GLY A 52 -16.93 7.96 -0.01
N LYS A 53 -17.62 7.76 -1.16
CA LYS A 53 -19.02 7.35 -1.17
C LYS A 53 -19.25 6.02 -0.44
N ILE A 54 -18.37 5.06 -0.62
CA ILE A 54 -18.46 3.74 -0.02
C ILE A 54 -18.39 3.80 1.51
N VAL A 55 -17.50 4.65 2.06
CA VAL A 55 -17.32 4.78 3.52
C VAL A 55 -18.33 5.72 4.18
N GLU A 56 -19.09 6.47 3.40
CA GLU A 56 -20.05 7.47 3.88
C GLU A 56 -21.48 6.95 3.97
N GLU A 57 -21.81 5.90 3.20
CA GLU A 57 -23.13 5.27 3.21
C GLU A 57 -23.13 4.06 4.16
N PRO A 58 -23.97 4.06 5.22
CA PRO A 58 -23.89 3.06 6.30
C PRO A 58 -24.00 1.61 5.81
N ASP A 59 -24.88 1.32 4.86
CA ASP A 59 -25.08 -0.05 4.38
C ASP A 59 -23.92 -0.52 3.50
N THR A 60 -23.42 0.35 2.62
CA THR A 60 -22.27 0.07 1.78
C THR A 60 -21.01 -0.09 2.62
N LEU A 61 -20.83 0.75 3.66
CA LEU A 61 -19.73 0.61 4.61
C LEU A 61 -19.83 -0.71 5.37
N ARG A 62 -21.02 -1.09 5.84
CA ARG A 62 -21.21 -2.35 6.58
C ARG A 62 -20.79 -3.54 5.72
N GLN A 63 -21.27 -3.63 4.47
CA GLN A 63 -20.92 -4.68 3.55
C GLN A 63 -19.42 -4.70 3.24
N LEU A 64 -18.82 -3.53 2.96
CA LEU A 64 -17.37 -3.41 2.77
C LEU A 64 -16.59 -4.01 3.93
N LEU A 65 -16.97 -3.66 5.17
CA LEU A 65 -16.25 -4.12 6.36
C LEU A 65 -16.42 -5.64 6.59
N ASP A 66 -17.60 -6.20 6.27
CA ASP A 66 -17.84 -7.64 6.32
C ASP A 66 -16.98 -8.38 5.29
N ASP A 67 -16.97 -7.92 4.05
CA ASP A 67 -16.15 -8.48 2.98
C ASP A 67 -14.65 -8.35 3.29
N PHE A 68 -14.21 -7.17 3.73
CA PHE A 68 -12.81 -6.94 4.12
C PHE A 68 -12.38 -7.82 5.30
N ALA A 69 -13.22 -7.97 6.32
CA ALA A 69 -12.91 -8.81 7.49
C ALA A 69 -12.74 -10.28 7.10
N SER A 70 -13.58 -10.79 6.20
CA SER A 70 -13.56 -12.18 5.73
C SER A 70 -12.40 -12.52 4.80
N MET A 71 -11.73 -11.52 4.22
CA MET A 71 -10.59 -11.76 3.33
C MET A 71 -9.43 -12.40 4.09
N PRO A 72 -8.86 -13.51 3.57
CA PRO A 72 -7.69 -14.15 4.18
C PRO A 72 -6.40 -13.34 3.91
N GLY A 73 -5.38 -13.59 4.73
CA GLY A 73 -4.04 -13.05 4.54
C GLY A 73 -3.84 -11.65 5.08
N LEU A 74 -2.65 -11.09 4.79
CA LEU A 74 -2.26 -9.75 5.23
C LEU A 74 -2.98 -8.69 4.39
N LYS A 75 -3.44 -7.64 5.03
CA LYS A 75 -4.24 -6.60 4.38
C LYS A 75 -4.06 -5.23 5.03
N ALA A 76 -4.26 -4.19 4.24
CA ALA A 76 -4.33 -2.80 4.68
C ALA A 76 -5.46 -2.08 3.93
N LEU A 77 -5.99 -1.02 4.53
CA LEU A 77 -7.08 -0.24 3.95
C LEU A 77 -6.68 1.23 3.83
N VAL A 78 -7.01 1.84 2.71
CA VAL A 78 -6.88 3.28 2.49
C VAL A 78 -8.25 3.84 2.15
N HIS A 79 -8.73 4.81 2.91
CA HIS A 79 -10.06 5.37 2.68
C HIS A 79 -10.02 6.79 2.12
N GLY A 80 -11.10 7.17 1.43
CA GLY A 80 -11.41 8.57 1.11
C GLY A 80 -12.26 9.23 2.21
N GLY A 81 -13.03 10.25 1.84
CA GLY A 81 -13.90 10.98 2.79
C GLY A 81 -14.28 12.37 2.26
N GLY A 82 -14.01 12.63 0.97
CA GLY A 82 -14.13 13.97 0.39
C GLY A 82 -15.54 14.55 0.44
N ARG A 83 -16.58 13.75 0.25
CA ARG A 83 -17.98 14.19 0.32
C ARG A 83 -18.37 14.61 1.75
N SER A 84 -17.98 13.79 2.75
CA SER A 84 -18.21 14.15 4.17
C SER A 84 -17.48 15.43 4.55
N ALA A 85 -16.24 15.61 4.11
CA ALA A 85 -15.50 16.85 4.33
C ALA A 85 -16.21 18.07 3.69
N THR A 86 -16.70 17.94 2.45
CA THR A 86 -17.47 19.01 1.78
C THR A 86 -18.74 19.33 2.56
N ARG A 87 -19.50 18.32 2.97
CA ARG A 87 -20.74 18.50 3.74
C ARG A 87 -20.51 19.17 5.09
N ILE A 88 -19.44 18.78 5.80
CA ILE A 88 -19.11 19.39 7.10
C ILE A 88 -18.56 20.79 6.92
N ALA A 89 -17.69 21.05 5.92
CA ALA A 89 -17.23 22.38 5.59
C ALA A 89 -18.39 23.35 5.32
N ALA A 90 -19.38 22.94 4.51
CA ALA A 90 -20.56 23.74 4.21
C ALA A 90 -21.38 24.07 5.47
N ARG A 91 -21.53 23.13 6.43
CA ARG A 91 -22.19 23.38 7.70
C ARG A 91 -21.45 24.38 8.59
N LEU A 92 -20.14 24.50 8.41
CA LEU A 92 -19.27 25.45 9.11
C LEU A 92 -19.11 26.77 8.36
N GLY A 93 -19.81 26.95 7.23
CA GLY A 93 -19.69 28.14 6.39
C GLY A 93 -18.41 28.21 5.57
N ILE A 94 -17.69 27.09 5.40
CA ILE A 94 -16.43 27.01 4.66
C ILE A 94 -16.73 26.47 3.26
N GLU A 95 -16.40 27.26 2.24
CA GLU A 95 -16.57 26.88 0.84
C GLU A 95 -15.50 25.88 0.41
N SER A 96 -15.93 24.76 -0.19
CA SER A 96 -15.03 23.74 -0.72
C SER A 96 -14.81 23.98 -2.22
N ARG A 97 -13.58 24.28 -2.61
CA ARG A 97 -13.18 24.45 -4.02
C ARG A 97 -12.39 23.26 -4.53
N MET A 98 -12.77 22.77 -5.71
CA MET A 98 -12.14 21.62 -6.36
C MET A 98 -11.62 22.02 -7.73
N VAL A 99 -10.38 21.62 -8.06
CA VAL A 99 -9.78 21.82 -9.37
C VAL A 99 -9.08 20.54 -9.81
N GLY A 100 -9.42 20.05 -11.00
CA GLY A 100 -8.84 18.79 -11.51
C GLY A 100 -9.04 17.60 -10.57
N GLY A 101 -10.20 17.52 -9.88
CA GLY A 101 -10.48 16.46 -8.91
C GLY A 101 -9.72 16.57 -7.58
N ARG A 102 -8.98 17.67 -7.35
CA ARG A 102 -8.21 17.94 -6.13
C ARG A 102 -8.81 19.11 -5.37
N ARG A 103 -8.84 18.99 -4.05
CA ARG A 103 -9.35 20.04 -3.15
C ARG A 103 -8.30 21.12 -2.94
N ILE A 104 -8.66 22.39 -3.21
CA ILE A 104 -7.90 23.53 -2.70
C ILE A 104 -8.07 23.52 -1.19
N THR A 105 -6.97 23.53 -0.47
CA THR A 105 -6.95 23.32 0.98
C THR A 105 -6.27 24.50 1.66
N ASP A 106 -7.06 25.52 1.99
CA ASP A 106 -6.62 26.60 2.87
C ASP A 106 -6.56 26.12 4.35
N ALA A 107 -6.21 27.01 5.26
CA ALA A 107 -6.04 26.67 6.66
C ALA A 107 -7.33 26.14 7.32
N GLU A 108 -8.49 26.74 7.00
CA GLU A 108 -9.78 26.31 7.57
C GLU A 108 -10.23 24.99 6.95
N THR A 109 -10.06 24.82 5.65
CA THR A 109 -10.31 23.55 4.96
C THR A 109 -9.41 22.45 5.51
N LEU A 110 -8.13 22.74 5.81
CA LEU A 110 -7.22 21.75 6.41
C LEU A 110 -7.73 21.26 7.77
N LYS A 111 -8.23 22.16 8.63
CA LYS A 111 -8.83 21.76 9.92
C LYS A 111 -10.00 20.81 9.69
N VAL A 112 -10.89 21.11 8.75
CA VAL A 112 -12.04 20.27 8.42
C VAL A 112 -11.59 18.89 7.93
N VAL A 113 -10.70 18.82 6.95
CA VAL A 113 -10.26 17.52 6.42
C VAL A 113 -9.49 16.72 7.47
N THR A 114 -8.74 17.36 8.37
CA THR A 114 -8.07 16.68 9.48
C THR A 114 -9.09 16.06 10.44
N MET A 115 -10.09 16.81 10.86
CA MET A 115 -11.16 16.29 11.72
C MET A 115 -11.94 15.15 11.05
N VAL A 116 -12.28 15.33 9.77
CA VAL A 116 -13.13 14.37 9.05
C VAL A 116 -12.37 13.12 8.65
N TYR A 117 -11.20 13.27 8.03
CA TYR A 117 -10.45 12.10 7.54
C TYR A 117 -9.76 11.38 8.69
N GLY A 118 -8.99 12.09 9.52
CA GLY A 118 -8.24 11.49 10.64
C GLY A 118 -9.09 11.06 11.82
N GLY A 119 -10.20 11.77 12.05
CA GLY A 119 -11.15 11.51 13.13
C GLY A 119 -12.35 10.70 12.65
N LEU A 120 -13.37 11.39 12.14
CA LEU A 120 -14.68 10.79 11.88
C LEU A 120 -14.62 9.54 11.02
N VAL A 121 -14.12 9.64 9.79
CA VAL A 121 -14.14 8.52 8.83
C VAL A 121 -13.18 7.42 9.27
N ASN A 122 -11.94 7.76 9.60
CA ASN A 122 -10.93 6.80 10.00
C ASN A 122 -11.37 5.98 11.21
N LYS A 123 -11.82 6.64 12.28
CA LYS A 123 -12.20 5.94 13.52
C LYS A 123 -13.51 5.17 13.40
N THR A 124 -14.44 5.60 12.54
CA THR A 124 -15.64 4.82 12.21
C THR A 124 -15.26 3.50 11.51
N VAL A 125 -14.35 3.55 10.54
CA VAL A 125 -13.84 2.34 9.86
C VAL A 125 -13.12 1.43 10.86
N VAL A 126 -12.22 1.97 11.67
CA VAL A 126 -11.46 1.19 12.67
C VAL A 126 -12.41 0.52 13.66
N ALA A 127 -13.36 1.26 14.23
CA ALA A 127 -14.33 0.70 15.18
C ALA A 127 -15.17 -0.42 14.55
N GLY A 128 -15.59 -0.23 13.28
CA GLY A 128 -16.32 -1.25 12.53
C GLY A 128 -15.50 -2.52 12.25
N LEU A 129 -14.20 -2.39 11.98
CA LEU A 129 -13.28 -3.52 11.81
C LEU A 129 -13.01 -4.23 13.14
N GLN A 130 -12.82 -3.50 14.23
CA GLN A 130 -12.65 -4.09 15.56
C GLN A 130 -13.89 -4.90 15.98
N ALA A 131 -15.09 -4.42 15.67
CA ALA A 131 -16.34 -5.17 15.94
C ALA A 131 -16.42 -6.50 15.15
N ARG A 132 -15.59 -6.69 14.13
CA ARG A 132 -15.45 -7.91 13.31
C ARG A 132 -14.22 -8.76 13.65
N GLY A 133 -13.56 -8.45 14.76
CA GLY A 133 -12.36 -9.17 15.22
C GLY A 133 -11.09 -8.85 14.42
N VAL A 134 -11.12 -7.80 13.59
CA VAL A 134 -9.92 -7.34 12.87
C VAL A 134 -9.17 -6.34 13.74
N ASN A 135 -7.92 -6.68 14.13
CA ASN A 135 -7.06 -5.79 14.92
C ASN A 135 -6.56 -4.60 14.08
N ALA A 136 -7.42 -3.61 13.90
CA ALA A 136 -7.16 -2.45 13.04
C ALA A 136 -6.63 -1.25 13.81
N ILE A 137 -5.70 -0.51 13.21
CA ILE A 137 -5.21 0.78 13.67
C ILE A 137 -5.43 1.86 12.62
N GLY A 138 -5.99 3.00 13.03
CA GLY A 138 -6.15 4.14 12.13
C GLY A 138 -4.94 5.05 12.17
N LEU A 139 -4.38 5.33 11.00
CA LEU A 139 -3.18 6.12 10.81
C LEU A 139 -3.41 7.26 9.81
N THR A 140 -2.76 8.38 10.08
CA THR A 140 -2.35 9.40 9.11
C THR A 140 -0.88 9.21 8.78
N GLY A 141 -0.34 9.95 7.84
CA GLY A 141 1.10 9.93 7.57
C GLY A 141 1.96 10.47 8.73
N ALA A 142 1.37 11.29 9.62
CA ALA A 142 2.06 11.83 10.78
C ALA A 142 2.27 10.79 11.88
N ASP A 143 1.36 9.82 12.00
CA ASP A 143 1.46 8.76 12.99
C ASP A 143 2.70 7.91 12.68
N MET A 144 3.59 7.74 13.64
CA MET A 144 4.88 7.05 13.50
C MET A 144 5.75 7.58 12.34
N ASN A 145 5.45 8.78 11.80
CA ASN A 145 6.13 9.37 10.63
C ASN A 145 6.12 8.45 9.40
N VAL A 146 5.01 7.73 9.19
CA VAL A 146 4.94 6.68 8.16
C VAL A 146 4.82 7.25 6.74
N ILE A 147 4.26 8.47 6.54
CA ILE A 147 4.22 9.12 5.23
C ILE A 147 4.54 10.61 5.37
N ARG A 148 5.71 11.00 4.87
CA ARG A 148 6.11 12.38 4.75
C ARG A 148 5.85 12.92 3.36
N SER A 149 5.43 14.18 3.27
CA SER A 149 5.14 14.90 2.04
C SER A 149 5.83 16.26 2.02
N VAL A 150 6.05 16.80 0.86
CA VAL A 150 6.35 18.22 0.69
C VAL A 150 5.08 18.97 0.33
N LYS A 151 4.92 20.20 0.80
CA LYS A 151 3.82 21.06 0.36
C LYS A 151 3.94 21.24 -1.15
N ARG A 152 2.83 21.00 -1.86
CA ARG A 152 2.79 21.15 -3.31
C ARG A 152 3.23 22.56 -3.73
N PRO A 153 4.22 22.69 -4.62
CA PRO A 153 4.66 23.99 -5.10
C PRO A 153 3.54 24.68 -5.90
N VAL A 154 3.43 25.98 -5.71
CA VAL A 154 2.51 26.82 -6.49
C VAL A 154 3.00 26.87 -7.93
N ARG A 155 2.09 26.57 -8.86
CA ARG A 155 2.25 26.77 -10.31
C ARG A 155 1.10 27.63 -10.80
N ASP A 156 0.34 27.18 -11.77
CA ASP A 156 -0.86 27.86 -12.26
C ASP A 156 -1.96 27.99 -11.20
N ILE A 157 -1.96 27.06 -10.22
CA ILE A 157 -2.95 27.00 -9.13
C ILE A 157 -2.21 26.83 -7.81
N ASP A 158 -2.57 27.65 -6.82
CA ASP A 158 -2.21 27.40 -5.43
C ASP A 158 -3.23 26.45 -4.79
N TYR A 159 -2.80 25.22 -4.53
CA TYR A 159 -3.61 24.23 -3.84
C TYR A 159 -3.58 24.37 -2.31
N GLY A 160 -2.80 25.32 -1.76
CA GLY A 160 -2.68 25.52 -0.32
C GLY A 160 -1.91 24.41 0.39
N TYR A 161 -2.51 23.87 1.45
CA TYR A 161 -1.91 22.78 2.28
C TYR A 161 -2.13 21.40 1.67
N VAL A 162 -1.79 21.22 0.40
CA VAL A 162 -1.79 19.93 -0.28
C VAL A 162 -0.37 19.35 -0.26
N GLY A 163 -0.26 18.07 0.06
CA GLY A 163 1.01 17.34 0.11
C GLY A 163 1.24 16.46 -1.12
N ASP A 164 2.45 16.53 -1.65
CA ASP A 164 3.02 15.55 -2.58
C ASP A 164 3.91 14.59 -1.79
N VAL A 165 3.64 13.29 -1.86
CA VAL A 165 4.35 12.30 -1.07
C VAL A 165 5.83 12.25 -1.47
N GLU A 166 6.71 12.41 -0.48
CA GLU A 166 8.15 12.34 -0.65
C GLU A 166 8.70 10.98 -0.18
N LYS A 167 8.16 10.47 0.93
CA LYS A 167 8.66 9.24 1.54
C LYS A 167 7.56 8.49 2.28
N VAL A 168 7.56 7.17 2.11
CA VAL A 168 6.76 6.23 2.91
C VAL A 168 7.71 5.29 3.65
N ASP A 169 7.53 5.13 4.95
CA ASP A 169 8.28 4.15 5.75
C ASP A 169 7.64 2.74 5.63
N GLY A 170 7.97 2.08 4.53
CA GLY A 170 7.50 0.71 4.26
C GLY A 170 7.98 -0.30 5.32
N LYS A 171 9.14 -0.08 5.94
CA LYS A 171 9.68 -0.98 6.97
C LYS A 171 8.83 -0.94 8.23
N THR A 172 8.47 0.23 8.72
CA THR A 172 7.59 0.39 9.88
C THR A 172 6.20 -0.17 9.60
N LEU A 173 5.61 0.12 8.42
CA LEU A 173 4.32 -0.45 8.03
C LEU A 173 4.37 -1.97 7.91
N ALA A 174 5.43 -2.54 7.33
CA ALA A 174 5.61 -3.98 7.22
C ALA A 174 5.72 -4.65 8.59
N HIS A 175 6.39 -4.01 9.55
CA HIS A 175 6.47 -4.50 10.93
C HIS A 175 5.09 -4.54 11.60
N LEU A 176 4.29 -3.49 11.48
CA LEU A 176 2.91 -3.46 11.98
C LEU A 176 2.06 -4.58 11.38
N ILE A 177 2.11 -4.74 10.05
CA ILE A 177 1.32 -5.75 9.34
C ILE A 177 1.72 -7.16 9.78
N ARG A 178 3.02 -7.46 9.91
CA ARG A 178 3.52 -8.76 10.39
C ARG A 178 3.19 -9.04 11.84
N SER A 179 3.01 -8.02 12.67
CA SER A 179 2.53 -8.19 14.05
C SER A 179 1.02 -8.38 14.16
N GLY A 180 0.31 -8.57 13.04
CA GLY A 180 -1.13 -8.84 13.03
C GLY A 180 -2.00 -7.59 13.15
N VAL A 181 -1.41 -6.41 12.96
CA VAL A 181 -2.15 -5.13 12.97
C VAL A 181 -2.51 -4.75 11.54
N VAL A 182 -3.76 -4.36 11.30
CA VAL A 182 -4.28 -3.91 10.01
C VAL A 182 -4.27 -2.38 9.95
N PRO A 183 -3.37 -1.74 9.15
CA PRO A 183 -3.37 -0.29 8.99
C PRO A 183 -4.59 0.18 8.21
N VAL A 184 -5.27 1.22 8.72
CA VAL A 184 -6.33 1.97 8.05
C VAL A 184 -5.83 3.39 7.82
N MET A 185 -5.41 3.69 6.60
CA MET A 185 -4.73 4.93 6.24
C MET A 185 -5.73 6.02 5.84
N ALA A 186 -5.65 7.17 6.48
CA ALA A 186 -6.36 8.39 6.08
C ALA A 186 -5.54 9.20 5.05
N PRO A 187 -6.18 9.97 4.15
CA PRO A 187 -5.48 10.78 3.15
C PRO A 187 -4.92 12.09 3.73
N LEU A 188 -4.13 11.95 4.77
CA LEU A 188 -3.44 13.04 5.48
C LEU A 188 -1.97 12.67 5.66
N THR A 189 -1.09 13.61 5.38
CA THR A 189 0.36 13.50 5.55
C THR A 189 0.89 14.67 6.36
N HIS A 190 2.20 14.77 6.52
CA HIS A 190 2.84 15.90 7.17
C HIS A 190 4.18 16.22 6.48
N ASP A 191 4.72 17.40 6.75
CA ASP A 191 5.96 17.88 6.13
C ASP A 191 7.24 17.53 6.94
N GLY A 192 7.08 16.92 8.11
CA GLY A 192 8.19 16.67 9.05
C GLY A 192 8.59 17.87 9.92
N CYS A 193 7.94 19.02 9.71
CA CYS A 193 8.20 20.27 10.45
C CYS A 193 6.99 20.71 11.31
N GLY A 194 5.99 19.82 11.45
CA GLY A 194 4.81 20.06 12.29
C GLY A 194 3.56 20.48 11.51
N GLN A 195 3.63 20.62 10.19
CA GLN A 195 2.49 20.99 9.35
C GLN A 195 1.82 19.76 8.75
N MET A 196 0.52 19.60 9.03
CA MET A 196 -0.32 18.61 8.35
C MET A 196 -0.62 19.02 6.90
N LEU A 197 -0.75 18.04 6.03
CA LEU A 197 -1.05 18.23 4.61
C LEU A 197 -2.17 17.30 4.16
N ASN A 198 -3.08 17.83 3.35
CA ASN A 198 -4.11 17.04 2.68
C ASN A 198 -3.51 16.34 1.46
N THR A 199 -3.72 15.05 1.33
CA THR A 199 -3.17 14.25 0.21
C THR A 199 -4.29 13.45 -0.46
N ASN A 200 -4.14 13.15 -1.75
CA ASN A 200 -5.10 12.33 -2.47
C ASN A 200 -5.03 10.86 -1.99
N ALA A 201 -6.19 10.23 -1.72
CA ALA A 201 -6.24 8.86 -1.22
C ALA A 201 -5.70 7.81 -2.23
N ASP A 202 -5.85 8.04 -3.54
CA ASP A 202 -5.27 7.15 -4.55
C ASP A 202 -3.73 7.24 -4.52
N THR A 203 -3.19 8.45 -4.29
CA THR A 203 -1.75 8.67 -4.10
C THR A 203 -1.26 7.94 -2.83
N ILE A 204 -1.94 8.09 -1.70
CA ILE A 204 -1.60 7.36 -0.46
C ILE A 204 -1.55 5.85 -0.71
N ALA A 205 -2.57 5.30 -1.38
CA ALA A 205 -2.63 3.86 -1.66
C ALA A 205 -1.48 3.40 -2.58
N GLY A 206 -1.23 4.12 -3.67
CA GLY A 206 -0.16 3.81 -4.61
C GLY A 206 1.23 3.90 -3.98
N GLU A 207 1.53 4.99 -3.25
CA GLU A 207 2.84 5.16 -2.61
C GLU A 207 3.05 4.17 -1.45
N THR A 208 1.99 3.84 -0.69
CA THR A 208 2.05 2.78 0.32
C THR A 208 2.32 1.42 -0.31
N ALA A 209 1.67 1.10 -1.44
CA ALA A 209 1.89 -0.17 -2.16
C ALA A 209 3.33 -0.28 -2.68
N LYS A 210 3.86 0.78 -3.29
CA LYS A 210 5.25 0.85 -3.76
C LYS A 210 6.26 0.63 -2.62
N ALA A 211 6.03 1.29 -1.47
CA ALA A 211 6.91 1.17 -0.30
C ALA A 211 6.87 -0.22 0.36
N LEU A 212 5.76 -0.94 0.21
CA LEU A 212 5.58 -2.29 0.75
C LEU A 212 5.98 -3.39 -0.23
N ALA A 213 6.11 -3.12 -1.53
CA ALA A 213 6.53 -4.09 -2.56
C ALA A 213 7.89 -4.77 -2.27
N PRO A 214 8.92 -4.10 -1.69
CA PRO A 214 10.14 -4.77 -1.28
C PRO A 214 9.98 -5.77 -0.13
N HIS A 215 8.85 -5.74 0.58
CA HIS A 215 8.58 -6.53 1.78
C HIS A 215 7.55 -7.65 1.56
N PHE A 216 6.67 -7.51 0.56
CA PHE A 216 5.53 -8.40 0.30
C PHE A 216 5.28 -8.56 -1.21
N ASP A 217 4.58 -9.64 -1.56
CA ASP A 217 3.90 -9.77 -2.86
C ASP A 217 2.60 -8.94 -2.79
N VAL A 218 2.67 -7.69 -3.29
CA VAL A 218 1.62 -6.68 -3.09
C VAL A 218 0.61 -6.71 -4.23
N THR A 219 -0.66 -6.88 -3.88
CA THR A 219 -1.82 -6.57 -4.74
C THR A 219 -2.46 -5.27 -4.28
N LEU A 220 -2.52 -4.27 -5.15
CA LEU A 220 -3.24 -3.01 -4.91
C LEU A 220 -4.63 -3.08 -5.55
N VAL A 221 -5.68 -2.89 -4.75
CA VAL A 221 -7.06 -2.93 -5.21
C VAL A 221 -7.69 -1.55 -5.07
N TYR A 222 -8.11 -0.99 -6.19
CA TYR A 222 -8.92 0.23 -6.22
C TYR A 222 -10.41 -0.11 -6.31
N CYS A 223 -11.16 0.22 -5.25
CA CYS A 223 -12.62 0.02 -5.21
C CYS A 223 -13.34 1.31 -5.59
N PHE A 224 -14.13 1.22 -6.64
CA PHE A 224 -14.97 2.30 -7.16
C PHE A 224 -16.45 1.90 -7.16
N GLU A 225 -17.28 2.70 -7.82
CA GLU A 225 -18.72 2.41 -8.02
C GLU A 225 -18.95 1.37 -9.12
N LYS A 226 -18.09 1.33 -10.14
CA LYS A 226 -18.16 0.41 -11.28
C LYS A 226 -17.38 -0.88 -11.01
N SER A 227 -17.80 -1.96 -11.64
CA SER A 227 -17.22 -3.30 -11.45
C SER A 227 -15.81 -3.47 -12.03
N GLY A 228 -15.30 -2.47 -12.75
CA GLY A 228 -13.99 -2.46 -13.39
C GLY A 228 -13.87 -1.30 -14.35
N VAL A 229 -12.89 -1.36 -15.24
CA VAL A 229 -12.83 -0.48 -16.42
C VAL A 229 -13.79 -1.03 -17.45
N LEU A 230 -14.78 -0.23 -17.85
CA LEU A 230 -15.81 -0.64 -18.79
C LEU A 230 -15.40 -0.25 -20.21
N ARG A 231 -15.75 -1.09 -21.19
CA ARG A 231 -15.64 -0.76 -22.61
C ARG A 231 -16.70 0.27 -23.02
N ASP A 232 -17.90 0.16 -22.44
CA ASP A 232 -19.01 1.12 -22.56
C ASP A 232 -19.44 1.53 -21.15
N GLU A 233 -19.38 2.83 -20.85
CA GLU A 233 -19.72 3.39 -19.53
C GLU A 233 -21.19 3.12 -19.11
N ASN A 234 -22.07 2.86 -20.09
CA ASN A 234 -23.49 2.59 -19.85
C ASN A 234 -23.81 1.09 -19.71
N ASP A 235 -22.83 0.21 -19.97
CA ASP A 235 -22.99 -1.25 -19.84
C ASP A 235 -22.07 -1.79 -18.74
N ASP A 236 -22.64 -2.05 -17.57
CA ASP A 236 -21.90 -2.60 -16.42
C ASP A 236 -21.38 -4.05 -16.67
N ALA A 237 -21.87 -4.74 -17.73
CA ALA A 237 -21.36 -6.05 -18.13
C ALA A 237 -20.12 -5.96 -19.04
N SER A 238 -19.82 -4.78 -19.58
CA SER A 238 -18.72 -4.54 -20.53
C SER A 238 -17.33 -4.44 -19.86
N VAL A 239 -17.11 -5.05 -18.70
CA VAL A 239 -15.84 -5.00 -17.97
C VAL A 239 -14.70 -5.55 -18.83
N ILE A 240 -13.64 -4.76 -18.97
CA ILE A 240 -12.38 -5.20 -19.59
C ILE A 240 -11.61 -6.00 -18.53
N PRO A 241 -11.40 -7.31 -18.73
CA PRO A 241 -10.83 -8.16 -17.67
C PRO A 241 -9.33 -7.88 -17.41
N VAL A 242 -8.58 -7.51 -18.43
CA VAL A 242 -7.13 -7.26 -18.34
C VAL A 242 -6.76 -6.05 -19.19
N ILE A 243 -5.92 -5.17 -18.63
CA ILE A 243 -5.33 -4.05 -19.36
C ILE A 243 -3.80 -4.11 -19.20
N THR A 244 -3.12 -4.23 -20.35
CA THR A 244 -1.66 -4.10 -20.49
C THR A 244 -1.30 -2.70 -21.01
N PRO A 245 -0.01 -2.29 -20.98
CA PRO A 245 0.40 -1.01 -21.58
C PRO A 245 0.04 -0.88 -23.07
N ALA A 246 0.01 -1.98 -23.81
CA ALA A 246 -0.38 -1.99 -25.23
C ALA A 246 -1.88 -1.70 -25.37
N LEU A 247 -2.72 -2.48 -24.67
CA LEU A 247 -4.18 -2.29 -24.66
C LEU A 247 -4.59 -0.93 -24.10
N PHE A 248 -3.86 -0.41 -23.10
CA PHE A 248 -4.12 0.94 -22.59
C PHE A 248 -3.99 2.01 -23.68
N ARG A 249 -2.88 1.96 -24.46
CA ARG A 249 -2.67 2.92 -25.56
C ARG A 249 -3.74 2.78 -26.66
N GLU A 250 -4.12 1.56 -27.00
CA GLU A 250 -5.17 1.25 -27.96
C GLU A 250 -6.51 1.83 -27.51
N TYR A 251 -6.95 1.52 -26.29
CA TYR A 251 -8.23 1.98 -25.75
C TYR A 251 -8.29 3.51 -25.51
N VAL A 252 -7.15 4.15 -25.23
CA VAL A 252 -7.08 5.62 -25.21
C VAL A 252 -7.24 6.20 -26.61
N ALA A 253 -6.59 5.61 -27.62
CA ALA A 253 -6.70 6.05 -29.01
C ALA A 253 -8.12 5.85 -29.57
N GLU A 254 -8.78 4.77 -29.19
CA GLU A 254 -10.18 4.48 -29.56
C GLU A 254 -11.21 5.30 -28.76
N GLY A 255 -10.78 6.06 -27.74
CA GLY A 255 -11.66 6.83 -26.88
C GLY A 255 -12.50 5.99 -25.90
N ILE A 256 -12.18 4.72 -25.70
CA ILE A 256 -12.79 3.85 -24.68
C ILE A 256 -12.36 4.28 -23.28
N ILE A 257 -11.05 4.55 -23.11
CA ILE A 257 -10.50 5.06 -21.84
C ILE A 257 -10.30 6.55 -21.96
N GLN A 258 -11.01 7.31 -21.13
CA GLN A 258 -11.04 8.77 -21.20
C GLN A 258 -10.97 9.42 -19.80
N GLY A 259 -10.77 10.72 -19.78
CA GLY A 259 -10.92 11.58 -18.60
C GLY A 259 -10.12 11.10 -17.39
N GLY A 260 -10.77 11.01 -16.24
CA GLY A 260 -10.15 10.65 -14.97
C GLY A 260 -9.67 9.20 -14.88
N MET A 261 -10.03 8.31 -15.84
CA MET A 261 -9.55 6.93 -15.85
C MET A 261 -8.08 6.86 -16.34
N ILE A 262 -7.68 7.74 -17.26
CA ILE A 262 -6.30 7.78 -17.79
C ILE A 262 -5.28 7.90 -16.65
N PRO A 263 -5.30 8.95 -15.81
CA PRO A 263 -4.30 9.09 -14.75
C PRO A 263 -4.36 7.97 -13.71
N LYS A 264 -5.50 7.31 -13.52
CA LYS A 264 -5.59 6.14 -12.63
C LYS A 264 -4.84 4.92 -13.18
N LEU A 265 -4.96 4.66 -14.47
CA LEU A 265 -4.24 3.56 -15.13
C LEU A 265 -2.74 3.86 -15.22
N GLU A 266 -2.36 5.10 -15.52
CA GLU A 266 -0.96 5.53 -15.49
C GLU A 266 -0.32 5.32 -14.11
N ASN A 267 -1.03 5.72 -13.04
CA ASN A 267 -0.60 5.49 -11.66
C ASN A 267 -0.51 3.98 -11.34
N SER A 268 -1.43 3.17 -11.89
CA SER A 268 -1.41 1.71 -11.73
C SER A 268 -0.17 1.10 -12.38
N PHE A 269 0.15 1.47 -13.62
CA PHE A 269 1.38 1.05 -14.28
C PHE A 269 2.63 1.53 -13.54
N SER A 270 2.62 2.78 -13.05
CA SER A 270 3.71 3.30 -12.22
C SER A 270 3.93 2.46 -10.94
N ALA A 271 2.86 2.00 -10.31
CA ALA A 271 2.95 1.14 -9.12
C ALA A 271 3.55 -0.23 -9.47
N ILE A 272 3.12 -0.85 -10.58
CA ILE A 272 3.65 -2.14 -11.03
C ILE A 272 5.13 -2.01 -11.41
N ASN A 273 5.52 -0.96 -12.14
CA ASN A 273 6.93 -0.70 -12.47
C ASN A 273 7.81 -0.49 -11.23
N ALA A 274 7.22 -0.08 -10.11
CA ALA A 274 7.89 0.07 -8.82
C ALA A 274 7.87 -1.22 -7.96
N GLY A 275 7.42 -2.36 -8.52
CA GLY A 275 7.47 -3.68 -7.88
C GLY A 275 6.16 -4.17 -7.27
N VAL A 276 5.05 -3.45 -7.42
CA VAL A 276 3.71 -3.96 -7.08
C VAL A 276 3.36 -5.07 -8.06
N SER A 277 2.96 -6.25 -7.57
CA SER A 277 2.76 -7.44 -8.41
C SER A 277 1.59 -7.32 -9.38
N GLN A 278 0.50 -6.70 -8.92
CA GLN A 278 -0.65 -6.38 -9.76
C GLN A 278 -1.49 -5.26 -9.16
N VAL A 279 -2.25 -4.59 -10.01
CA VAL A 279 -3.29 -3.64 -9.59
C VAL A 279 -4.63 -4.15 -10.11
N VAL A 280 -5.66 -4.09 -9.26
CA VAL A 280 -7.02 -4.48 -9.61
C VAL A 280 -7.95 -3.28 -9.45
N ILE A 281 -8.80 -3.05 -10.43
CA ILE A 281 -9.90 -2.07 -10.37
C ILE A 281 -11.20 -2.84 -10.29
N THR A 282 -11.99 -2.61 -9.23
CA THR A 282 -13.24 -3.36 -8.99
C THR A 282 -14.26 -2.54 -8.21
N SER A 283 -15.47 -3.09 -8.01
CA SER A 283 -16.47 -2.48 -7.12
C SER A 283 -16.28 -2.91 -5.66
N ALA A 284 -16.85 -2.16 -4.73
CA ALA A 284 -16.82 -2.50 -3.31
C ALA A 284 -17.46 -3.84 -2.99
N SER A 285 -18.50 -4.24 -3.73
CA SER A 285 -19.22 -5.52 -3.55
C SER A 285 -18.46 -6.73 -4.12
N ALA A 286 -17.35 -6.50 -4.83
CA ALA A 286 -16.54 -7.54 -5.46
C ALA A 286 -15.14 -7.69 -4.80
N ILE A 287 -14.92 -7.02 -3.67
CA ILE A 287 -13.70 -7.17 -2.88
C ILE A 287 -13.52 -8.63 -2.45
N GLY A 288 -12.31 -9.15 -2.64
CA GLY A 288 -11.99 -10.55 -2.32
C GLY A 288 -12.52 -11.56 -3.33
N LYS A 289 -13.25 -11.13 -4.37
CA LYS A 289 -13.71 -11.96 -5.48
C LYS A 289 -12.79 -11.76 -6.70
N ALA A 290 -12.68 -12.77 -7.54
CA ALA A 290 -11.93 -12.68 -8.81
C ALA A 290 -12.74 -11.91 -9.85
N ALA A 291 -13.05 -10.63 -9.58
CA ALA A 291 -13.89 -9.79 -10.45
C ALA A 291 -13.26 -8.40 -10.60
N GLY A 292 -13.39 -7.80 -11.76
CA GLY A 292 -12.86 -6.48 -12.08
C GLY A 292 -11.84 -6.50 -13.21
N THR A 293 -11.09 -5.41 -13.33
CA THR A 293 -10.01 -5.23 -14.30
C THR A 293 -8.67 -5.42 -13.63
N VAL A 294 -7.87 -6.36 -14.12
CA VAL A 294 -6.49 -6.58 -13.69
C VAL A 294 -5.55 -5.76 -14.58
N ILE A 295 -4.72 -4.94 -13.96
CA ILE A 295 -3.67 -4.18 -14.63
C ILE A 295 -2.35 -4.93 -14.43
N ARG A 296 -1.62 -5.21 -15.51
CA ARG A 296 -0.32 -5.90 -15.49
C ARG A 296 0.54 -5.50 -16.68
N LEU A 297 1.84 -5.82 -16.64
CA LEU A 297 2.77 -5.48 -17.73
C LEU A 297 2.64 -6.41 -18.95
N GLU A 298 2.26 -7.66 -18.71
CA GLU A 298 2.09 -8.72 -19.73
C GLU A 298 0.78 -9.49 -19.53
#